data_02a1dbc8dfb60ce64241294af4a9bbf5
#
_entry.id   02a1dbc8dfb60ce64241294af4a9bbf5
#
_cell.length_a   1.000
_cell.length_b   1.000
_cell.length_c   1.000
_cell.angle_alpha   90.00
_cell.angle_beta   90.00
_cell.angle_gamma   90.00
#
_symmetry.space_group_name_H-M   'P 1'
#
loop_
_entity.id
_entity.type
_entity.pdbx_description
1 polymer ?
#
loop_
_entity_poly.entity_id
_entity_poly.type
_entity_poly.pdbx_seq_one_letter_code
_entity_poly.pdbx_strand_id
1 'polypeptide(L)'
;WFAPEAGRAEVSTRIRLEQSQRVTLIAQMRDGRHLRADRDVSVSFGACAQIGSGSNDDVFAFQPEARVSVPPRAAKGEIVAVRAVISHPMETGLRKSATDEWVRQRIISSFGARQGAVEFFKARLYPAMATNPYFLFHLRAEGSGPIDFKWFDMTGPSYRAQAGLVVS
;
A
#
# COMPACT_ATOMS: atom_id res chain seq x y z
N TRP A 1 -6.95 -7.57 -2.66
CA TRP A 1 -8.36 -7.99 -2.74
C TRP A 1 -9.27 -6.78 -2.91
N PHE A 2 -10.27 -6.92 -3.78
CA PHE A 2 -11.27 -5.90 -4.07
C PHE A 2 -12.66 -6.48 -3.80
N ALA A 3 -13.48 -5.76 -3.05
CA ALA A 3 -14.91 -6.04 -2.97
C ALA A 3 -15.63 -5.47 -4.21
N PRO A 4 -16.89 -5.86 -4.49
CA PRO A 4 -17.71 -5.25 -5.56
C PRO A 4 -17.87 -3.74 -5.39
N GLU A 5 -17.90 -3.27 -4.16
CA GLU A 5 -18.04 -1.87 -3.77
C GLU A 5 -16.82 -1.02 -4.18
N ALA A 6 -15.68 -1.63 -4.49
CA ALA A 6 -14.57 -0.94 -5.15
C ALA A 6 -14.97 -0.42 -6.54
N GLY A 7 -15.96 -1.06 -7.19
CA GLY A 7 -16.46 -0.69 -8.52
C GLY A 7 -15.48 -0.96 -9.65
N ARG A 8 -14.17 -0.96 -9.38
CA ARG A 8 -13.10 -1.26 -10.32
C ARG A 8 -11.98 -2.03 -9.60
N ALA A 9 -11.63 -3.20 -10.11
CA ALA A 9 -10.53 -4.02 -9.61
C ALA A 9 -9.18 -3.55 -10.19
N GLU A 10 -8.77 -2.34 -9.82
CA GLU A 10 -7.54 -1.71 -10.27
C GLU A 10 -6.77 -1.16 -9.07
N VAL A 11 -5.47 -1.39 -9.06
CA VAL A 11 -4.56 -0.81 -8.08
C VAL A 11 -3.27 -0.34 -8.75
N SER A 12 -2.83 0.86 -8.39
CA SER A 12 -1.48 1.33 -8.68
C SER A 12 -0.70 1.40 -7.39
N THR A 13 0.50 0.87 -7.40
CA THR A 13 1.41 0.85 -6.26
C THR A 13 2.86 0.90 -6.71
N ARG A 14 3.79 0.96 -5.77
CA ARG A 14 5.22 0.99 -6.03
C ARG A 14 5.88 -0.22 -5.39
N ILE A 15 6.68 -0.92 -6.16
CA ILE A 15 7.47 -2.05 -5.69
C ILE A 15 8.96 -1.76 -5.86
N ARG A 16 9.76 -2.43 -5.06
CA ARG A 16 11.22 -2.38 -5.09
C ARG A 16 11.72 -3.53 -5.95
N LEU A 17 12.56 -3.22 -6.93
CA LEU A 17 13.24 -4.22 -7.76
C LEU A 17 14.74 -3.97 -7.65
N GLU A 18 15.49 -4.99 -7.26
CA GLU A 18 16.95 -4.90 -7.07
C GLU A 18 17.71 -5.05 -8.39
N GLN A 19 17.11 -5.74 -9.35
CA GLN A 19 17.69 -5.99 -10.68
C GLN A 19 16.60 -6.08 -11.74
N SER A 20 17.02 -6.01 -13.01
CA SER A 20 16.12 -6.25 -14.14
C SER A 20 15.55 -7.65 -14.07
N GLN A 21 14.23 -7.75 -14.13
CA GLN A 21 13.51 -9.01 -13.95
C GLN A 21 12.12 -8.98 -14.57
N ARG A 22 11.53 -10.16 -14.71
CA ARG A 22 10.13 -10.30 -15.07
C ARG A 22 9.24 -10.11 -13.85
N VAL A 23 8.28 -9.20 -13.98
CA VAL A 23 7.19 -9.02 -13.02
C VAL A 23 5.97 -9.76 -13.52
N THR A 24 5.45 -10.67 -12.71
CA THR A 24 4.24 -11.45 -13.01
C THR A 24 3.10 -10.97 -12.13
N LEU A 25 1.96 -10.65 -12.72
CA LEU A 25 0.70 -10.40 -12.04
C LEU A 25 -0.20 -11.62 -12.22
N ILE A 26 -0.75 -12.10 -11.10
CA ILE A 26 -1.78 -13.15 -11.09
C ILE A 26 -3.03 -12.58 -10.43
N ALA A 27 -4.15 -12.63 -11.14
CA ALA A 27 -5.45 -12.23 -10.62
C ALA A 27 -6.36 -13.46 -10.49
N GLN A 28 -6.83 -13.73 -9.28
CA GLN A 28 -7.85 -14.74 -9.02
C GLN A 28 -9.22 -14.08 -9.08
N MET A 29 -10.07 -14.59 -9.96
CA MET A 29 -11.45 -14.16 -10.13
C MET A 29 -12.36 -14.87 -9.13
N ARG A 30 -13.56 -14.33 -8.88
CA ARG A 30 -14.54 -14.92 -7.97
C ARG A 30 -15.03 -16.30 -8.40
N ASP A 31 -15.06 -16.55 -9.70
CA ASP A 31 -15.45 -17.84 -10.29
C ASP A 31 -14.32 -18.90 -10.27
N GLY A 32 -13.20 -18.57 -9.60
CA GLY A 32 -12.04 -19.46 -9.46
C GLY A 32 -11.04 -19.37 -10.61
N ARG A 33 -11.35 -18.67 -11.71
CA ARG A 33 -10.39 -18.48 -12.81
C ARG A 33 -9.21 -17.63 -12.37
N HIS A 34 -8.05 -17.90 -12.96
CA HIS A 34 -6.83 -17.12 -12.78
C HIS A 34 -6.46 -16.45 -14.10
N LEU A 35 -6.17 -15.17 -14.03
CA LEU A 35 -5.57 -14.39 -15.12
C LEU A 35 -4.12 -14.12 -14.79
N ARG A 36 -3.26 -14.20 -15.80
CA ARG A 36 -1.82 -13.91 -15.67
C ARG A 36 -1.41 -12.85 -16.68
N ALA A 37 -0.57 -11.93 -16.23
CA ALA A 37 0.13 -10.99 -17.09
C ALA A 37 1.59 -10.92 -16.66
N ASP A 38 2.49 -10.89 -17.63
CA ASP A 38 3.94 -10.79 -17.42
C ASP A 38 4.47 -9.51 -18.06
N ARG A 39 5.45 -8.87 -17.43
CA ARG A 39 6.19 -7.74 -17.99
C ARG A 39 7.65 -7.80 -17.58
N ASP A 40 8.53 -7.70 -18.55
CA ASP A 40 9.96 -7.53 -18.29
C ASP A 40 10.21 -6.07 -17.93
N VAL A 41 10.92 -5.85 -16.82
CA VAL A 41 11.27 -4.52 -16.30
C VAL A 41 12.77 -4.42 -16.23
N SER A 42 13.33 -3.41 -16.90
CA SER A 42 14.74 -3.07 -16.82
C SER A 42 15.00 -2.09 -15.69
N VAL A 43 15.96 -2.39 -14.84
CA VAL A 43 16.43 -1.56 -13.75
C VAL A 43 17.84 -1.07 -14.08
N SER A 44 18.05 0.25 -14.12
CA SER A 44 19.38 0.84 -14.26
C SER A 44 20.06 0.95 -12.90
N PHE A 45 21.36 0.62 -12.86
CA PHE A 45 22.17 0.78 -11.66
C PHE A 45 22.20 2.26 -11.21
N GLY A 46 21.99 2.51 -9.91
CA GLY A 46 22.08 3.84 -9.30
C GLY A 46 20.79 4.43 -8.74
N ALA A 47 19.63 3.94 -9.13
CA ALA A 47 18.35 4.50 -8.66
C ALA A 47 17.95 4.08 -7.23
N CYS A 48 18.56 3.04 -6.67
CA CYS A 48 18.23 2.47 -5.36
C CYS A 48 19.32 2.66 -4.30
N ALA A 49 20.31 3.50 -4.53
CA ALA A 49 21.54 3.56 -3.72
C ALA A 49 21.37 4.19 -2.32
N GLN A 50 20.21 4.63 -1.91
CA GLN A 50 20.00 5.21 -0.58
C GLN A 50 18.68 4.78 0.07
N ILE A 51 18.54 3.48 0.32
CA ILE A 51 17.52 3.03 1.25
C ILE A 51 18.20 2.78 2.59
N GLY A 52 18.07 3.80 3.47
CA GLY A 52 18.31 3.68 4.89
C GLY A 52 19.78 3.49 5.32
N SER A 53 20.49 4.57 5.55
CA SER A 53 21.76 4.57 6.28
C SER A 53 21.57 4.43 7.80
N GLY A 54 20.33 4.34 8.30
CA GLY A 54 20.01 4.35 9.72
C GLY A 54 20.34 3.03 10.44
N SER A 55 20.60 3.17 11.73
CA SER A 55 20.72 2.07 12.70
C SER A 55 19.35 1.42 13.02
N ASN A 56 19.34 0.40 13.86
CA ASN A 56 18.10 -0.11 14.42
C ASN A 56 17.30 0.97 15.15
N ASP A 57 17.97 1.79 15.92
CA ASP A 57 17.34 2.88 16.70
C ASP A 57 16.65 3.88 15.77
N ASP A 58 17.30 4.29 14.68
CA ASP A 58 16.69 5.20 13.69
C ASP A 58 15.45 4.60 13.04
N VAL A 59 15.51 3.31 12.65
CA VAL A 59 14.38 2.62 12.02
C VAL A 59 13.20 2.50 13.00
N PHE A 60 13.46 2.19 14.28
CA PHE A 60 12.40 1.97 15.26
C PHE A 60 11.92 3.25 15.93
N ALA A 61 12.73 4.31 15.97
CA ALA A 61 12.29 5.64 16.40
C ALA A 61 11.45 6.38 15.35
N PHE A 62 11.51 5.96 14.08
CA PHE A 62 10.75 6.60 13.00
C PHE A 62 9.24 6.56 13.30
N GLN A 63 8.60 7.74 13.18
CA GLN A 63 7.16 7.90 13.41
C GLN A 63 6.43 7.95 12.06
N PRO A 64 5.68 6.91 11.69
CA PRO A 64 4.90 6.88 10.46
C PRO A 64 3.78 7.93 10.45
N GLU A 65 3.60 8.59 9.31
CA GLU A 65 2.51 9.55 9.06
C GLU A 65 1.69 9.09 7.86
N ALA A 66 0.37 8.93 8.06
CA ALA A 66 -0.56 8.52 7.03
C ALA A 66 -1.24 9.73 6.38
N ARG A 67 -1.35 9.70 5.05
CA ARG A 67 -2.08 10.70 4.26
C ARG A 67 -3.00 10.01 3.27
N VAL A 68 -4.22 10.52 3.16
CA VAL A 68 -5.25 9.98 2.27
C VAL A 68 -5.90 11.10 1.47
N SER A 69 -6.39 10.76 0.28
CA SER A 69 -7.13 11.68 -0.58
C SER A 69 -8.30 10.94 -1.21
N VAL A 70 -9.49 11.49 -0.99
CA VAL A 70 -10.76 11.06 -1.58
C VAL A 70 -11.44 12.31 -2.12
N PRO A 71 -12.12 12.28 -3.27
CA PRO A 71 -12.98 13.39 -3.67
C PRO A 71 -13.99 13.71 -2.56
N PRO A 72 -14.20 15.00 -2.20
CA PRO A 72 -15.10 15.35 -1.10
C PRO A 72 -16.57 15.11 -1.47
N ARG A 73 -16.88 15.03 -2.77
CA ARG A 73 -18.23 14.79 -3.32
C ARG A 73 -18.17 13.88 -4.53
N ALA A 74 -19.25 13.11 -4.73
CA ALA A 74 -19.44 12.25 -5.90
C ALA A 74 -20.94 12.09 -6.19
N ALA A 75 -21.27 11.77 -7.43
CA ALA A 75 -22.64 11.33 -7.77
C ALA A 75 -22.85 9.88 -7.29
N LYS A 76 -24.11 9.53 -6.98
CA LYS A 76 -24.43 8.15 -6.60
C LYS A 76 -24.04 7.16 -7.73
N GLY A 77 -23.33 6.10 -7.35
CA GLY A 77 -22.83 5.08 -8.29
C GLY A 77 -21.55 5.46 -9.03
N GLU A 78 -21.05 6.70 -8.87
CA GLU A 78 -19.77 7.12 -9.46
C GLU A 78 -18.60 6.32 -8.89
N ILE A 79 -17.64 5.96 -9.74
CA ILE A 79 -16.41 5.30 -9.32
C ILE A 79 -15.34 6.36 -9.12
N VAL A 80 -14.99 6.61 -7.86
CA VAL A 80 -14.01 7.62 -7.47
C VAL A 80 -12.65 7.03 -7.17
N ALA A 81 -11.60 7.78 -7.49
CA ALA A 81 -10.23 7.40 -7.17
C ALA A 81 -9.90 7.73 -5.71
N VAL A 82 -9.34 6.76 -5.01
CA VAL A 82 -8.87 6.86 -3.62
C VAL A 82 -7.36 6.71 -3.59
N ARG A 83 -6.68 7.63 -2.92
CA ARG A 83 -5.23 7.57 -2.72
C ARG A 83 -4.91 7.44 -1.24
N ALA A 84 -3.97 6.57 -0.93
CA ALA A 84 -3.50 6.34 0.42
C ALA A 84 -1.98 6.17 0.41
N VAL A 85 -1.29 6.84 1.31
CA VAL A 85 0.15 6.72 1.51
C VAL A 85 0.46 6.78 2.99
N ILE A 86 1.47 6.05 3.41
CA ILE A 86 2.05 6.17 4.75
C ILE A 86 3.55 6.38 4.62
N SER A 87 4.11 7.36 5.32
CA SER A 87 5.56 7.45 5.47
C SER A 87 6.03 6.29 6.34
N HIS A 88 6.88 5.42 5.82
CA HIS A 88 7.38 4.25 6.53
C HIS A 88 8.65 3.73 5.88
N PRO A 89 9.69 3.36 6.63
CA PRO A 89 10.97 2.94 6.06
C PRO A 89 10.87 1.65 5.25
N MET A 90 9.92 0.77 5.53
CA MET A 90 9.80 -0.56 4.91
C MET A 90 11.14 -1.31 4.96
N GLU A 91 11.75 -1.33 6.18
CA GLU A 91 13.01 -2.01 6.40
C GLU A 91 12.88 -3.51 6.21
N THR A 92 13.68 -4.08 5.33
CA THR A 92 13.56 -5.48 4.94
C THR A 92 14.27 -6.45 5.89
N GLY A 93 15.23 -5.96 6.67
CA GLY A 93 16.09 -6.80 7.48
C GLY A 93 17.26 -7.44 6.73
N LEU A 94 17.46 -7.06 5.45
CA LEU A 94 18.47 -7.67 4.58
C LEU A 94 19.72 -6.81 4.41
N ARG A 95 19.93 -5.86 5.29
CA ARG A 95 21.13 -5.00 5.29
C ARG A 95 21.74 -4.86 6.67
N LYS A 96 22.99 -4.44 6.70
CA LYS A 96 23.69 -4.04 7.91
C LYS A 96 23.70 -2.51 8.05
N SER A 97 23.78 -2.06 9.29
CA SER A 97 24.01 -0.66 9.66
C SER A 97 25.46 -0.25 9.40
N ALA A 98 25.77 1.02 9.64
CA ALA A 98 27.15 1.52 9.58
C ALA A 98 28.08 0.87 10.63
N THR A 99 27.53 0.28 11.69
CA THR A 99 28.25 -0.47 12.73
C THR A 99 28.34 -1.97 12.47
N ASP A 100 28.05 -2.42 11.24
CA ASP A 100 28.05 -3.83 10.80
C ASP A 100 27.01 -4.72 11.51
N GLU A 101 26.03 -4.14 12.19
CA GLU A 101 24.92 -4.87 12.81
C GLU A 101 23.76 -5.06 11.83
N TRP A 102 23.12 -6.24 11.87
CA TRP A 102 21.91 -6.48 11.09
C TRP A 102 20.78 -5.56 11.54
N VAL A 103 20.21 -4.82 10.61
CA VAL A 103 19.02 -3.99 10.86
C VAL A 103 17.79 -4.90 10.86
N ARG A 104 17.00 -4.86 11.94
CA ARG A 104 15.82 -5.69 12.09
C ARG A 104 14.71 -5.26 11.13
N GLN A 105 13.98 -6.25 10.61
CA GLN A 105 12.85 -6.00 9.73
C GLN A 105 11.77 -5.17 10.42
N ARG A 106 11.28 -4.15 9.72
CA ARG A 106 10.11 -3.35 10.11
C ARG A 106 9.36 -2.93 8.86
N ILE A 107 8.23 -3.57 8.57
CA ILE A 107 7.39 -3.29 7.40
C ILE A 107 5.93 -3.11 7.81
N ILE A 108 5.19 -2.34 7.01
CA ILE A 108 3.73 -2.42 7.02
C ILE A 108 3.36 -3.77 6.41
N SER A 109 2.67 -4.61 7.18
CA SER A 109 2.28 -5.98 6.79
C SER A 109 0.93 -6.03 6.09
N SER A 110 0.03 -5.08 6.40
CA SER A 110 -1.27 -5.01 5.73
C SER A 110 -1.85 -3.59 5.73
N PHE A 111 -2.73 -3.36 4.77
CA PHE A 111 -3.51 -2.13 4.61
C PHE A 111 -4.95 -2.48 4.26
N GLY A 112 -5.92 -1.74 4.81
CA GLY A 112 -7.34 -1.87 4.50
C GLY A 112 -8.03 -0.51 4.41
N ALA A 113 -9.05 -0.44 3.55
CA ALA A 113 -9.93 0.71 3.42
C ALA A 113 -11.39 0.24 3.51
N ARG A 114 -12.19 0.95 4.35
CA ARG A 114 -13.59 0.62 4.60
C ARG A 114 -14.47 1.85 4.65
N GLN A 115 -15.74 1.68 4.30
CA GLN A 115 -16.79 2.65 4.55
C GLN A 115 -17.91 1.99 5.36
N GLY A 116 -18.16 2.46 6.56
CA GLY A 116 -19.06 1.80 7.50
C GLY A 116 -18.62 0.34 7.77
N ALA A 117 -19.50 -0.63 7.53
CA ALA A 117 -19.21 -2.06 7.71
C ALA A 117 -18.46 -2.70 6.52
N VAL A 118 -18.41 -2.04 5.36
CA VAL A 118 -17.89 -2.61 4.11
C VAL A 118 -16.40 -2.33 3.96
N GLU A 119 -15.55 -3.37 3.99
CA GLU A 119 -14.15 -3.29 3.56
C GLU A 119 -14.13 -3.47 2.04
N PHE A 120 -13.81 -2.42 1.29
CA PHE A 120 -13.84 -2.45 -0.18
C PHE A 120 -12.47 -2.68 -0.81
N PHE A 121 -11.38 -2.45 -0.06
CA PHE A 121 -10.01 -2.74 -0.49
C PHE A 121 -9.17 -3.26 0.66
N LYS A 122 -8.35 -4.27 0.38
CA LYS A 122 -7.37 -4.83 1.32
C LYS A 122 -6.11 -5.31 0.60
N ALA A 123 -4.97 -5.04 1.19
CA ALA A 123 -3.66 -5.49 0.71
C ALA A 123 -2.85 -6.14 1.84
N ARG A 124 -2.16 -7.22 1.52
CA ARG A 124 -1.01 -7.72 2.29
C ARG A 124 0.26 -7.21 1.62
N LEU A 125 1.20 -6.74 2.43
CA LEU A 125 2.44 -6.17 1.96
C LEU A 125 3.61 -7.07 2.36
N TYR A 126 4.61 -7.10 1.50
CA TYR A 126 5.81 -7.91 1.66
C TYR A 126 7.06 -7.03 1.46
N PRO A 127 8.27 -7.52 1.77
CA PRO A 127 9.50 -6.73 1.67
C PRO A 127 9.76 -6.06 0.32
N ALA A 128 9.19 -6.60 -0.77
CA ALA A 128 9.28 -5.98 -2.09
C ALA A 128 8.45 -4.69 -2.25
N MET A 129 7.60 -4.32 -1.28
CA MET A 129 6.92 -3.03 -1.28
C MET A 129 7.93 -1.90 -1.10
N ALA A 130 7.81 -0.85 -1.90
CA ALA A 130 8.68 0.32 -1.78
C ALA A 130 8.51 1.04 -0.45
N THR A 131 9.53 1.80 -0.05
CA THR A 131 9.46 2.78 1.03
C THR A 131 8.27 3.71 0.81
N ASN A 132 7.61 4.12 1.89
CA ASN A 132 6.40 4.92 1.85
C ASN A 132 5.30 4.27 0.99
N PRO A 133 4.75 3.13 1.45
CA PRO A 133 3.70 2.40 0.72
C PRO A 133 2.59 3.31 0.22
N TYR A 134 2.37 3.27 -1.08
CA TYR A 134 1.39 4.07 -1.79
C TYR A 134 0.40 3.16 -2.51
N PHE A 135 -0.87 3.53 -2.45
CA PHE A 135 -1.95 2.89 -3.18
C PHE A 135 -2.84 3.92 -3.86
N LEU A 136 -3.15 3.69 -5.13
CA LEU A 136 -4.28 4.27 -5.83
C LEU A 136 -5.23 3.12 -6.17
N PHE A 137 -6.47 3.22 -5.75
CA PHE A 137 -7.54 2.25 -5.98
C PHE A 137 -8.89 2.98 -6.07
N HIS A 138 -9.99 2.27 -6.12
CA HIS A 138 -11.29 2.89 -6.41
C HIS A 138 -12.35 2.50 -5.38
N LEU A 139 -13.37 3.35 -5.28
CA LEU A 139 -14.59 3.14 -4.51
C LEU A 139 -15.79 3.56 -5.37
N ARG A 140 -16.83 2.74 -5.41
CA ARG A 140 -18.14 3.13 -5.93
C ARG A 140 -18.88 3.93 -4.85
N ALA A 141 -19.26 5.16 -5.15
CA ALA A 141 -19.92 6.08 -4.23
C ALA A 141 -21.40 5.71 -4.09
N GLU A 142 -21.75 4.85 -3.15
CA GLU A 142 -23.13 4.44 -2.91
C GLU A 142 -23.80 5.21 -1.76
N GLY A 143 -23.03 5.80 -0.86
CA GLY A 143 -23.55 6.56 0.28
C GLY A 143 -22.53 7.51 0.87
N SER A 144 -23.03 8.55 1.51
CA SER A 144 -22.22 9.52 2.25
C SER A 144 -21.68 8.92 3.54
N GLY A 145 -20.51 9.37 3.95
CA GLY A 145 -19.92 8.99 5.24
C GLY A 145 -18.41 8.97 5.24
N PRO A 146 -17.83 8.68 6.41
CA PRO A 146 -16.39 8.54 6.55
C PRO A 146 -15.88 7.26 5.88
N ILE A 147 -14.70 7.38 5.30
CA ILE A 147 -13.89 6.27 4.81
C ILE A 147 -12.71 6.15 5.75
N ASP A 148 -12.57 4.98 6.37
CA ASP A 148 -11.52 4.65 7.32
C ASP A 148 -10.41 3.88 6.61
N PHE A 149 -9.17 4.26 6.91
CA PHE A 149 -7.96 3.64 6.41
C PHE A 149 -7.13 3.13 7.59
N LYS A 150 -6.60 1.90 7.46
CA LYS A 150 -5.80 1.30 8.52
C LYS A 150 -4.60 0.57 7.95
N TRP A 151 -3.43 0.85 8.51
CA TRP A 151 -2.17 0.16 8.25
C TRP A 151 -1.74 -0.59 9.51
N PHE A 152 -1.20 -1.78 9.33
CA PHE A 152 -0.65 -2.58 10.42
C PHE A 152 0.85 -2.76 10.20
N ASP A 153 1.64 -2.29 11.16
CA ASP A 153 3.06 -2.57 11.24
C ASP A 153 3.26 -3.98 11.83
N MET A 154 4.17 -4.75 11.26
CA MET A 154 4.46 -6.10 11.73
C MET A 154 5.02 -6.12 13.17
N THR A 155 5.51 -4.99 13.66
CA THR A 155 6.02 -4.84 15.03
C THR A 155 4.93 -4.57 16.08
N GLY A 156 3.65 -4.55 15.65
CA GLY A 156 2.46 -4.43 16.50
C GLY A 156 1.65 -3.15 16.36
N PRO A 157 2.23 -1.95 16.17
CA PRO A 157 1.47 -0.72 16.02
C PRO A 157 0.53 -0.73 14.82
N SER A 158 -0.55 0.07 14.91
CA SER A 158 -1.42 0.34 13.75
C SER A 158 -1.62 1.84 13.58
N TYR A 159 -1.69 2.28 12.32
CA TYR A 159 -1.85 3.68 11.94
C TYR A 159 -3.20 3.85 11.25
N ARG A 160 -3.82 5.00 11.42
CA ARG A 160 -5.17 5.26 10.90
C ARG A 160 -5.21 6.64 10.24
N ALA A 161 -6.06 6.74 9.22
CA ALA A 161 -6.49 8.00 8.64
C ALA A 161 -7.97 7.89 8.26
N GLN A 162 -8.62 9.03 8.06
CA GLN A 162 -10.01 9.10 7.67
C GLN A 162 -10.22 10.21 6.65
N ALA A 163 -11.12 10.01 5.71
CA ALA A 163 -11.59 11.05 4.79
C ALA A 163 -13.12 10.98 4.64
N GLY A 164 -13.77 12.12 4.47
CA GLY A 164 -15.22 12.20 4.24
C GLY A 164 -15.55 12.13 2.75
N LEU A 165 -16.67 11.47 2.42
CA LEU A 165 -17.30 11.49 1.10
C LEU A 165 -18.76 11.88 1.25
N VAL A 166 -19.23 12.85 0.46
CA VAL A 166 -20.64 13.22 0.32
C VAL A 166 -21.12 12.73 -1.03
N VAL A 167 -22.21 11.95 -1.03
CA VAL A 167 -22.85 11.41 -2.23
C VAL A 167 -24.18 12.14 -2.45
N SER A 168 -24.38 12.67 -3.65
CA SER A 168 -25.56 13.42 -4.06
C SER A 168 -26.25 12.81 -5.27
#